data_82abeb93b2f971a37273cb0cba1e07cd
#
_entry.id   82abeb93b2f971a37273cb0cba1e07cd
#
_cell.length_a   1.000
_cell.length_b   1.000
_cell.length_c   1.000
_cell.angle_alpha   90.00
_cell.angle_beta   90.00
_cell.angle_gamma   90.00
#
_symmetry.space_group_name_H-M   'P 1'
#
loop_
_entity.id
_entity.type
_entity.pdbx_description
1 polymer ?
#
loop_
_entity_poly.entity_id
_entity_poly.type
_entity_poly.pdbx_seq_one_letter_code
_entity_poly.pdbx_strand_id
1 'polypeptide(L)'
;YLTKDGILVKVQEGLDWINAYCPLWAQNRHEKNTLMHQRASFIDELGAKRGSKSEIMGVIVDDPNKVRGKRGRKIVFEEAGSFKRLKDALEISLGSLRDGDFYVGQATVFGTGGEEGPSIEGLQDIFDNPYQWDMLAFPNIWEEGDQSECGYFVPSFRANFVYTDKDGNIDTVAALQSDEVERDKKRT
;
A
#
# COMPACT_ATOMS: atom_id res chain seq x y z
N TYR A 1 13.52 -3.19 -0.96
CA TYR A 1 12.61 -4.36 -0.90
C TYR A 1 13.32 -5.66 -0.55
N LEU A 2 14.62 -5.79 -0.76
CA LEU A 2 15.42 -6.99 -0.49
C LEU A 2 16.23 -6.88 0.82
N THR A 3 16.10 -5.80 1.54
CA THR A 3 16.75 -5.54 2.83
C THR A 3 15.87 -5.96 3.99
N LYS A 4 16.43 -6.06 5.20
CA LYS A 4 15.67 -6.39 6.43
C LYS A 4 14.46 -5.50 6.66
N ASP A 5 14.49 -4.26 6.17
CA ASP A 5 13.41 -3.28 6.33
C ASP A 5 12.44 -3.24 5.14
N GLY A 6 12.63 -4.12 4.16
CA GLY A 6 11.75 -4.19 3.00
C GLY A 6 10.34 -4.67 3.35
N ILE A 7 9.32 -4.12 2.68
CA ILE A 7 7.92 -4.43 2.97
C ILE A 7 7.61 -5.93 2.85
N LEU A 8 8.20 -6.64 1.89
CA LEU A 8 7.97 -8.07 1.72
C LEU A 8 8.55 -8.90 2.86
N VAL A 9 9.65 -8.45 3.48
CA VAL A 9 10.21 -9.08 4.68
C VAL A 9 9.25 -8.88 5.85
N LYS A 10 8.73 -7.68 6.05
CA LYS A 10 7.73 -7.39 7.10
C LYS A 10 6.43 -8.18 6.91
N VAL A 11 5.99 -8.33 5.66
CA VAL A 11 4.84 -9.19 5.33
C VAL A 11 5.14 -10.63 5.71
N GLN A 12 6.33 -11.15 5.41
CA GLN A 12 6.72 -12.50 5.79
C GLN A 12 6.75 -12.68 7.30
N GLU A 13 7.37 -11.77 8.04
CA GLU A 13 7.41 -11.79 9.51
C GLU A 13 6.00 -11.78 10.10
N GLY A 14 5.10 -10.95 9.56
CA GLY A 14 3.69 -10.92 9.97
C GLY A 14 2.97 -12.24 9.72
N LEU A 15 3.19 -12.88 8.57
CA LEU A 15 2.62 -14.20 8.27
C LEU A 15 3.22 -15.30 9.14
N ASP A 16 4.50 -15.23 9.47
CA ASP A 16 5.16 -16.17 10.38
C ASP A 16 4.62 -16.03 11.80
N TRP A 17 4.38 -14.80 12.23
CA TRP A 17 3.72 -14.53 13.52
C TRP A 17 2.30 -15.10 13.55
N ILE A 18 1.49 -14.89 12.50
CA ILE A 18 0.15 -15.47 12.38
C ILE A 18 0.22 -17.01 12.47
N ASN A 19 1.15 -17.63 11.77
CA ASN A 19 1.33 -19.08 11.81
C ASN A 19 1.70 -19.61 13.21
N ALA A 20 2.47 -18.83 13.96
CA ALA A 20 2.91 -19.22 15.30
C ALA A 20 1.82 -19.05 16.37
N TYR A 21 1.02 -17.99 16.28
CA TYR A 21 0.13 -17.57 17.36
C TYR A 21 -1.36 -17.64 17.03
N CYS A 22 -1.73 -17.78 15.76
CA CYS A 22 -3.12 -17.79 15.31
C CYS A 22 -3.42 -19.05 14.49
N PRO A 23 -3.51 -20.24 15.11
CA PRO A 23 -3.59 -21.51 14.38
C PRO A 23 -4.81 -21.62 13.45
N LEU A 24 -5.92 -20.94 13.73
CA LEU A 24 -7.10 -20.89 12.85
C LEU A 24 -6.85 -20.17 11.52
N TRP A 25 -5.83 -19.32 11.46
CA TRP A 25 -5.47 -18.51 10.30
C TRP A 25 -4.14 -18.93 9.70
N ALA A 26 -3.50 -19.95 10.27
CA ALA A 26 -2.21 -20.42 9.81
C ALA A 26 -2.27 -20.93 8.36
N GLN A 27 -1.26 -20.58 7.58
CA GLN A 27 -1.10 -20.97 6.20
C GLN A 27 0.16 -21.81 6.05
N ASN A 28 0.02 -23.03 5.52
CA ASN A 28 1.18 -23.84 5.17
C ASN A 28 1.93 -23.22 3.98
N ARG A 29 3.23 -22.97 4.16
CA ARG A 29 4.11 -22.35 3.17
C ARG A 29 5.35 -23.22 2.96
N HIS A 30 5.14 -24.44 2.47
CA HIS A 30 6.22 -25.42 2.24
C HIS A 30 6.83 -25.31 0.83
N GLU A 31 6.28 -24.47 -0.05
CA GLU A 31 6.94 -24.19 -1.33
C GLU A 31 8.19 -23.32 -1.12
N LYS A 32 9.18 -23.51 -2.00
CA LYS A 32 10.39 -22.71 -2.01
C LYS A 32 10.04 -21.25 -2.37
N ASN A 33 9.74 -20.46 -1.35
CA ASN A 33 9.46 -19.05 -1.51
C ASN A 33 10.75 -18.28 -1.78
N THR A 34 10.67 -17.30 -2.65
CA THR A 34 11.71 -16.29 -2.83
C THR A 34 11.35 -15.02 -2.06
N LEU A 35 12.33 -14.13 -1.87
CA LEU A 35 12.07 -12.83 -1.22
C LEU A 35 11.01 -11.99 -1.95
N MET A 36 10.85 -12.19 -3.26
CA MET A 36 9.91 -11.43 -4.10
C MET A 36 8.62 -12.19 -4.41
N HIS A 37 8.50 -13.45 -4.02
CA HIS A 37 7.34 -14.27 -4.34
C HIS A 37 7.09 -15.29 -3.24
N GLN A 38 5.93 -15.25 -2.64
CA GLN A 38 5.50 -16.19 -1.63
C GLN A 38 4.15 -16.80 -2.00
N ARG A 39 4.00 -18.10 -1.77
CA ARG A 39 2.79 -18.85 -2.05
C ARG A 39 2.37 -19.70 -0.86
N ALA A 40 1.09 -19.62 -0.50
CA ALA A 40 0.49 -20.45 0.55
C ALA A 40 0.06 -21.80 -0.04
N SER A 41 0.99 -22.77 -0.07
CA SER A 41 0.74 -24.12 -0.52
C SER A 41 1.63 -25.12 0.22
N PHE A 42 1.27 -26.38 0.15
CA PHE A 42 2.05 -27.49 0.65
C PHE A 42 1.97 -28.68 -0.32
N ILE A 43 2.90 -29.61 -0.18
CA ILE A 43 2.90 -30.87 -0.95
C ILE A 43 2.33 -31.94 -0.03
N ASP A 44 1.29 -32.66 -0.48
CA ASP A 44 0.71 -33.77 0.26
C ASP A 44 1.56 -35.04 0.14
N GLU A 45 1.18 -36.09 0.86
CA GLU A 45 1.89 -37.40 0.86
C GLU A 45 1.97 -38.05 -0.52
N LEU A 46 1.10 -37.68 -1.44
CA LEU A 46 1.05 -38.16 -2.83
C LEU A 46 1.84 -37.27 -3.80
N GLY A 47 2.54 -36.24 -3.31
CA GLY A 47 3.28 -35.29 -4.11
C GLY A 47 2.44 -34.24 -4.81
N ALA A 48 1.15 -34.13 -4.50
CA ALA A 48 0.27 -33.13 -5.09
C ALA A 48 0.30 -31.80 -4.32
N LYS A 49 0.27 -30.66 -5.05
CA LYS A 49 0.20 -29.33 -4.44
C LYS A 49 -1.21 -29.04 -3.92
N ARG A 50 -1.31 -28.80 -2.63
CA ARG A 50 -2.53 -28.47 -1.88
C ARG A 50 -2.41 -27.08 -1.23
N GLY A 51 -3.49 -26.64 -0.60
CA GLY A 51 -3.59 -25.35 0.09
C GLY A 51 -4.35 -24.32 -0.74
N SER A 52 -4.43 -23.10 -0.23
CA SER A 52 -5.17 -21.99 -0.87
C SER A 52 -4.54 -21.53 -2.18
N LYS A 53 -3.25 -21.78 -2.36
CA LYS A 53 -2.44 -21.30 -3.51
C LYS A 53 -2.45 -19.77 -3.65
N SER A 54 -2.81 -19.06 -2.58
CA SER A 54 -2.73 -17.60 -2.54
C SER A 54 -1.27 -17.17 -2.66
N GLU A 55 -1.02 -16.10 -3.38
CA GLU A 55 0.36 -15.63 -3.62
C GLU A 55 0.46 -14.14 -3.35
N ILE A 56 1.64 -13.73 -2.87
CA ILE A 56 2.09 -12.35 -2.77
C ILE A 56 3.34 -12.24 -3.63
N MET A 57 3.32 -11.31 -4.58
CA MET A 57 4.43 -11.06 -5.50
C MET A 57 4.86 -9.61 -5.43
N GLY A 58 6.14 -9.37 -5.17
CA GLY A 58 6.75 -8.05 -5.31
C GLY A 58 7.24 -7.82 -6.74
N VAL A 59 7.03 -6.63 -7.25
CA VAL A 59 7.51 -6.21 -8.56
C VAL A 59 8.20 -4.87 -8.41
N ILE A 60 9.47 -4.78 -8.84
CA ILE A 60 10.16 -3.49 -8.96
C ILE A 60 9.79 -2.92 -10.32
N VAL A 61 9.09 -1.79 -10.31
CA VAL A 61 8.54 -1.19 -11.53
C VAL A 61 9.44 -0.03 -11.96
N ASP A 62 10.50 -0.35 -12.66
CA ASP A 62 11.32 0.60 -13.44
C ASP A 62 10.72 0.83 -14.84
N ASP A 63 9.98 -0.16 -15.38
CA ASP A 63 9.17 -0.09 -16.59
C ASP A 63 7.72 -0.46 -16.27
N PRO A 64 6.73 0.40 -16.56
CA PRO A 64 5.31 0.14 -16.35
C PRO A 64 4.81 -1.16 -16.97
N ASN A 65 5.41 -1.61 -18.06
CA ASN A 65 5.02 -2.86 -18.71
C ASN A 65 5.29 -4.11 -17.84
N LYS A 66 6.14 -4.02 -16.80
CA LYS A 66 6.38 -5.13 -15.87
C LYS A 66 5.15 -5.55 -15.08
N VAL A 67 4.16 -4.67 -14.92
CA VAL A 67 2.88 -5.00 -14.28
C VAL A 67 1.88 -5.63 -15.26
N ARG A 68 2.13 -5.55 -16.57
CA ARG A 68 1.26 -6.12 -17.59
C ARG A 68 1.11 -7.63 -17.43
N GLY A 69 -0.14 -8.11 -17.49
CA GLY A 69 -0.46 -9.53 -17.35
C GLY A 69 -0.36 -10.09 -15.92
N LYS A 70 -0.01 -9.25 -14.94
CA LYS A 70 -0.07 -9.62 -13.53
C LYS A 70 -1.52 -9.49 -13.07
N ARG A 71 -2.18 -10.60 -12.81
CA ARG A 71 -3.53 -10.62 -12.27
C ARG A 71 -3.47 -10.83 -10.76
N GLY A 72 -4.26 -10.04 -10.02
CA GLY A 72 -4.36 -10.15 -8.58
C GLY A 72 -5.67 -9.57 -8.08
N ARG A 73 -6.09 -9.97 -6.90
CA ARG A 73 -7.25 -9.35 -6.24
C ARG A 73 -6.86 -8.06 -5.51
N LYS A 74 -5.58 -7.85 -5.26
CA LYS A 74 -5.07 -6.65 -4.62
C LYS A 74 -3.74 -6.26 -5.24
N ILE A 75 -3.64 -5.01 -5.65
CA ILE A 75 -2.41 -4.39 -6.12
C ILE A 75 -2.10 -3.22 -5.19
N VAL A 76 -0.85 -3.15 -4.73
CA VAL A 76 -0.39 -2.12 -3.81
C VAL A 76 0.79 -1.40 -4.45
N PHE A 77 0.66 -0.10 -4.63
CA PHE A 77 1.75 0.80 -5.02
C PHE A 77 2.27 1.48 -3.76
N GLU A 78 3.46 1.11 -3.32
CA GLU A 78 4.16 1.70 -2.18
C GLU A 78 5.14 2.77 -2.66
N GLU A 79 5.37 3.78 -1.82
CA GLU A 79 6.25 4.91 -2.13
C GLU A 79 5.88 5.62 -3.45
N ALA A 80 4.58 5.73 -3.69
CA ALA A 80 4.04 6.24 -4.93
C ALA A 80 4.51 7.67 -5.27
N GLY A 81 4.87 8.48 -4.26
CA GLY A 81 5.43 9.82 -4.47
C GLY A 81 6.83 9.84 -5.10
N SER A 82 7.52 8.68 -5.11
CA SER A 82 8.85 8.54 -5.75
C SER A 82 8.80 7.84 -7.11
N PHE A 83 7.62 7.52 -7.61
CA PHE A 83 7.44 6.68 -8.77
C PHE A 83 7.14 7.49 -10.04
N LYS A 84 8.17 7.79 -10.84
CA LYS A 84 8.09 8.68 -12.02
C LYS A 84 7.03 8.33 -13.06
N ARG A 85 6.66 7.06 -13.20
CA ARG A 85 5.66 6.58 -14.18
C ARG A 85 4.49 5.88 -13.50
N LEU A 86 4.09 6.39 -12.34
CA LEU A 86 3.01 5.85 -11.54
C LEU A 86 1.70 5.74 -12.33
N LYS A 87 1.32 6.79 -13.04
CA LYS A 87 0.08 6.85 -13.82
C LYS A 87 0.01 5.73 -14.86
N ASP A 88 1.05 5.56 -15.64
CA ASP A 88 1.12 4.50 -16.66
C ASP A 88 1.00 3.10 -16.02
N ALA A 89 1.70 2.88 -14.92
CA ALA A 89 1.67 1.59 -14.23
C ALA A 89 0.30 1.32 -13.58
N LEU A 90 -0.34 2.35 -13.02
CA LEU A 90 -1.68 2.24 -12.45
C LEU A 90 -2.71 1.92 -13.54
N GLU A 91 -2.72 2.65 -14.65
CA GLU A 91 -3.63 2.42 -15.77
C GLU A 91 -3.54 0.99 -16.30
N ILE A 92 -2.31 0.48 -16.53
CA ILE A 92 -2.09 -0.90 -16.93
C ILE A 92 -2.62 -1.89 -15.89
N SER A 93 -2.45 -1.57 -14.60
CA SER A 93 -2.84 -2.43 -13.49
C SER A 93 -4.35 -2.48 -13.27
N LEU A 94 -5.05 -1.36 -13.45
CA LEU A 94 -6.52 -1.30 -13.30
C LEU A 94 -7.21 -2.28 -14.25
N GLY A 95 -6.70 -2.43 -15.48
CA GLY A 95 -7.19 -3.44 -16.42
C GLY A 95 -7.04 -4.88 -15.91
N SER A 96 -6.05 -5.15 -15.05
CA SER A 96 -5.82 -6.47 -14.46
C SER A 96 -6.74 -6.80 -13.29
N LEU A 97 -7.44 -5.80 -12.75
CA LEU A 97 -8.38 -5.92 -11.64
C LEU A 97 -9.83 -6.10 -12.12
N ARG A 98 -10.05 -6.12 -13.44
CA ARG A 98 -11.37 -6.29 -14.06
C ARG A 98 -11.56 -7.70 -14.60
N ASP A 99 -12.80 -8.15 -14.55
CA ASP A 99 -13.32 -9.32 -15.28
C ASP A 99 -14.53 -8.86 -16.07
N GLY A 100 -14.36 -8.65 -17.37
CA GLY A 100 -15.32 -7.93 -18.19
C GLY A 100 -15.52 -6.50 -17.68
N ASP A 101 -16.77 -6.13 -17.42
CA ASP A 101 -17.15 -4.79 -16.95
C ASP A 101 -17.08 -4.63 -15.42
N PHE A 102 -16.75 -5.69 -14.68
CA PHE A 102 -16.77 -5.68 -13.22
C PHE A 102 -15.37 -5.62 -12.62
N TYR A 103 -15.20 -4.83 -11.57
CA TYR A 103 -14.00 -4.89 -10.74
C TYR A 103 -14.07 -6.11 -9.83
N VAL A 104 -13.07 -6.98 -9.93
CA VAL A 104 -12.89 -8.18 -9.10
C VAL A 104 -11.75 -8.04 -8.11
N GLY A 105 -11.04 -6.93 -8.18
CA GLY A 105 -9.90 -6.60 -7.34
C GLY A 105 -9.87 -5.13 -6.93
N GLN A 106 -8.86 -4.77 -6.16
CA GLN A 106 -8.65 -3.44 -5.58
C GLN A 106 -7.21 -2.97 -5.79
N ALA A 107 -7.04 -1.70 -6.17
CA ALA A 107 -5.76 -0.99 -6.11
C ALA A 107 -5.68 -0.14 -4.84
N THR A 108 -4.49 -0.09 -4.23
CA THR A 108 -4.15 0.84 -3.17
C THR A 108 -2.88 1.58 -3.58
N VAL A 109 -2.93 2.89 -3.59
CA VAL A 109 -1.79 3.75 -3.93
C VAL A 109 -1.49 4.59 -2.70
N PHE A 110 -0.28 4.50 -2.17
CA PHE A 110 0.12 5.32 -1.03
C PHE A 110 1.62 5.63 -1.07
N GLY A 111 1.98 6.71 -0.41
CA GLY A 111 3.36 7.15 -0.28
C GLY A 111 3.43 8.48 0.45
N THR A 112 4.64 8.89 0.76
CA THR A 112 4.92 10.23 1.26
C THR A 112 5.07 11.19 0.09
N GLY A 113 4.76 12.47 0.31
CA GLY A 113 5.14 13.53 -0.60
C GLY A 113 6.67 13.53 -0.76
N GLY A 114 7.14 13.44 -2.00
CA GLY A 114 8.56 13.51 -2.32
C GLY A 114 9.03 14.96 -2.50
N GLU A 115 10.24 15.12 -3.05
CA GLU A 115 10.69 16.42 -3.54
C GLU A 115 9.81 16.86 -4.73
N GLU A 116 9.59 18.17 -4.87
CA GLU A 116 8.90 18.74 -6.03
C GLU A 116 9.53 18.24 -7.33
N GLY A 117 8.70 17.80 -8.27
CA GLY A 117 9.14 17.33 -9.58
C GLY A 117 8.33 16.15 -10.13
N PRO A 118 8.76 15.59 -11.27
CA PRO A 118 7.99 14.58 -12.01
C PRO A 118 7.66 13.30 -11.22
N SER A 119 8.36 13.07 -10.12
CA SER A 119 8.13 11.87 -9.29
C SER A 119 6.86 11.98 -8.46
N ILE A 120 6.55 13.17 -7.94
CA ILE A 120 5.37 13.39 -7.12
C ILE A 120 4.13 13.75 -7.93
N GLU A 121 4.31 14.34 -9.12
CA GLU A 121 3.20 14.76 -9.98
C GLU A 121 2.17 13.65 -10.22
N GLY A 122 2.63 12.42 -10.36
CA GLY A 122 1.75 11.27 -10.56
C GLY A 122 0.88 10.96 -9.35
N LEU A 123 1.45 10.99 -8.15
CA LEU A 123 0.70 10.77 -6.92
C LEU A 123 -0.25 11.94 -6.63
N GLN A 124 0.21 13.16 -6.86
CA GLN A 124 -0.61 14.35 -6.67
C GLN A 124 -1.81 14.39 -7.61
N ASP A 125 -1.61 14.07 -8.90
CA ASP A 125 -2.71 13.98 -9.85
C ASP A 125 -3.78 12.94 -9.45
N ILE A 126 -3.35 11.79 -8.93
CA ILE A 126 -4.27 10.76 -8.41
C ILE A 126 -4.99 11.26 -7.15
N PHE A 127 -4.29 12.00 -6.29
CA PHE A 127 -4.84 12.57 -5.08
C PHE A 127 -5.88 13.67 -5.37
N ASP A 128 -5.57 14.59 -6.29
CA ASP A 128 -6.40 15.73 -6.63
C ASP A 128 -7.59 15.33 -7.54
N ASN A 129 -7.46 14.24 -8.29
CA ASN A 129 -8.46 13.80 -9.27
C ASN A 129 -8.88 12.33 -9.07
N PRO A 130 -9.33 11.91 -7.88
CA PRO A 130 -9.57 10.50 -7.57
C PRO A 130 -10.55 9.82 -8.52
N TYR A 131 -11.57 10.49 -8.99
CA TYR A 131 -12.56 9.95 -9.92
C TYR A 131 -12.00 9.59 -11.30
N GLN A 132 -10.99 10.31 -11.78
CA GLN A 132 -10.34 9.99 -13.07
C GLN A 132 -9.60 8.65 -13.01
N TRP A 133 -9.22 8.24 -11.80
CA TRP A 133 -8.43 7.05 -11.54
C TRP A 133 -9.25 5.91 -10.93
N ASP A 134 -10.58 5.99 -10.94
CA ASP A 134 -11.46 5.03 -10.26
C ASP A 134 -11.10 4.81 -8.78
N MET A 135 -10.65 5.87 -8.09
CA MET A 135 -10.27 5.85 -6.68
C MET A 135 -11.38 6.40 -5.79
N LEU A 136 -11.36 6.00 -4.52
CA LEU A 136 -12.25 6.55 -3.51
C LEU A 136 -11.92 8.03 -3.27
N ALA A 137 -12.94 8.86 -3.27
CA ALA A 137 -12.83 10.27 -3.01
C ALA A 137 -13.25 10.59 -1.56
N PHE A 138 -12.62 11.57 -0.97
CA PHE A 138 -12.86 12.06 0.38
C PHE A 138 -12.99 13.59 0.34
N PRO A 139 -13.82 14.20 1.22
CA PRO A 139 -13.90 15.66 1.31
C PRO A 139 -12.51 16.27 1.54
N ASN A 140 -12.17 17.30 0.78
CA ASN A 140 -10.95 18.06 0.99
C ASN A 140 -11.12 18.96 2.23
N ILE A 141 -10.58 18.49 3.36
CA ILE A 141 -10.63 19.21 4.65
C ILE A 141 -9.35 20.02 4.90
N TRP A 142 -8.44 20.05 3.97
CA TRP A 142 -7.11 20.64 4.12
C TRP A 142 -7.03 22.07 3.58
N GLU A 143 -7.95 22.43 2.69
CA GLU A 143 -8.06 23.77 2.13
C GLU A 143 -9.32 24.44 2.67
N GLU A 144 -9.13 25.59 3.33
CA GLU A 144 -10.24 26.33 3.93
C GLU A 144 -11.15 26.91 2.83
N GLY A 145 -12.43 26.55 2.90
CA GLY A 145 -13.44 27.00 1.92
C GLY A 145 -13.53 26.15 0.65
N ASP A 146 -12.69 25.16 0.45
CA ASP A 146 -12.79 24.22 -0.65
C ASP A 146 -13.85 23.15 -0.34
N GLN A 147 -14.72 22.86 -1.31
CA GLN A 147 -15.71 21.77 -1.27
C GLN A 147 -15.36 20.66 -2.26
N SER A 148 -14.14 20.65 -2.77
CA SER A 148 -13.66 19.60 -3.65
C SER A 148 -13.48 18.28 -2.92
N GLU A 149 -13.30 17.23 -3.67
CA GLU A 149 -12.97 15.91 -3.15
C GLU A 149 -11.57 15.51 -3.63
N CYS A 150 -10.82 14.84 -2.77
CA CYS A 150 -9.45 14.42 -3.02
C CYS A 150 -9.17 13.02 -2.48
N GLY A 151 -7.94 12.55 -2.61
CA GLY A 151 -7.45 11.35 -1.93
C GLY A 151 -7.40 11.53 -0.41
N TYR A 152 -7.09 10.45 0.31
CA TYR A 152 -6.97 10.48 1.76
C TYR A 152 -5.56 10.89 2.19
N PHE A 153 -5.46 11.93 2.99
CA PHE A 153 -4.20 12.42 3.55
C PHE A 153 -4.13 12.14 5.06
N VAL A 154 -3.00 11.63 5.52
CA VAL A 154 -2.71 11.41 6.94
C VAL A 154 -1.57 12.33 7.35
N PRO A 155 -1.82 13.34 8.19
CA PRO A 155 -0.76 14.19 8.72
C PRO A 155 0.27 13.37 9.50
N SER A 156 1.54 13.74 9.38
CA SER A 156 2.65 13.02 10.03
C SER A 156 2.50 12.93 11.54
N PHE A 157 1.96 13.97 12.18
CA PHE A 157 1.74 13.98 13.62
C PHE A 157 0.72 12.96 14.11
N ARG A 158 -0.24 12.54 13.26
CA ARG A 158 -1.21 11.47 13.59
C ARG A 158 -0.64 10.07 13.42
N ALA A 159 0.41 9.94 12.60
CA ALA A 159 1.08 8.67 12.37
C ALA A 159 2.34 8.48 13.23
N ASN A 160 2.73 9.50 14.02
CA ASN A 160 3.95 9.47 14.81
C ASN A 160 3.72 8.84 16.18
N PHE A 161 4.23 7.63 16.38
CA PHE A 161 4.14 6.89 17.65
C PHE A 161 4.89 7.55 18.84
N VAL A 162 5.67 8.60 18.62
CA VAL A 162 6.32 9.36 19.70
C VAL A 162 5.29 10.01 20.64
N TYR A 163 4.08 10.26 20.14
CA TYR A 163 2.98 10.85 20.90
C TYR A 163 1.99 9.78 21.39
N THR A 164 2.48 8.61 21.78
CA THR A 164 1.62 7.58 22.40
C THR A 164 1.69 7.70 23.92
N ASP A 165 0.56 7.46 24.56
CA ASP A 165 0.50 7.28 25.99
C ASP A 165 1.10 5.92 26.43
N LYS A 166 1.20 5.68 27.75
CA LYS A 166 1.72 4.43 28.31
C LYS A 166 0.91 3.18 27.92
N ASP A 167 -0.32 3.35 27.46
CA ASP A 167 -1.24 2.29 27.07
C ASP A 167 -1.22 2.04 25.55
N GLY A 168 -0.38 2.78 24.82
CA GLY A 168 -0.20 2.66 23.37
C GLY A 168 -1.21 3.44 22.53
N ASN A 169 -2.06 4.29 23.16
CA ASN A 169 -2.97 5.16 22.43
C ASN A 169 -2.26 6.44 22.01
N ILE A 170 -2.70 7.04 20.90
CA ILE A 170 -2.14 8.31 20.43
C ILE A 170 -2.55 9.41 21.42
N ASP A 171 -1.56 10.08 22.02
CA ASP A 171 -1.77 11.31 22.78
C ASP A 171 -2.04 12.47 21.83
N THR A 172 -3.32 12.68 21.51
CA THR A 172 -3.75 13.71 20.58
C THR A 172 -3.45 15.12 21.08
N VAL A 173 -3.38 15.34 22.39
CA VAL A 173 -3.06 16.65 22.96
C VAL A 173 -1.59 16.99 22.76
N ALA A 174 -0.69 16.05 23.11
CA ALA A 174 0.74 16.22 22.88
C ALA A 174 1.07 16.34 21.39
N ALA A 175 0.42 15.53 20.54
CA ALA A 175 0.57 15.59 19.09
C ALA A 175 0.14 16.96 18.52
N LEU A 176 -0.99 17.51 18.96
CA LEU A 176 -1.50 18.81 18.52
C LEU A 176 -0.63 20.00 19.00
N GLN A 177 0.14 19.83 20.05
CA GLN A 177 1.04 20.86 20.59
C GLN A 177 2.47 20.75 20.06
N SER A 178 2.75 19.81 19.19
CA SER A 178 4.09 19.58 18.68
C SER A 178 4.52 20.62 17.64
N ASP A 179 5.84 20.83 17.54
CA ASP A 179 6.43 21.68 16.50
C ASP A 179 6.13 21.18 15.07
N GLU A 180 5.77 19.89 14.92
CA GLU A 180 5.39 19.32 13.62
C GLU A 180 4.03 19.85 13.15
N VAL A 181 3.07 20.00 14.05
CA VAL A 181 1.78 20.63 13.75
C VAL A 181 1.96 22.07 13.29
N GLU A 182 2.85 22.81 13.94
CA GLU A 182 3.20 24.18 13.53
C GLU A 182 3.86 24.22 12.14
N ARG A 183 4.66 23.21 11.82
CA ARG A 183 5.28 23.07 10.48
C ARG A 183 4.26 22.67 9.42
N ASP A 184 3.35 21.76 9.73
CA ASP A 184 2.30 21.34 8.81
C ASP A 184 1.32 22.47 8.51
N LYS A 185 0.94 23.28 9.54
CA LYS A 185 0.14 24.49 9.35
C LYS A 185 0.80 25.55 8.48
N LYS A 186 2.12 25.58 8.41
CA LYS A 186 2.86 26.55 7.58
C LYS A 186 3.07 26.06 6.15
N ARG A 187 2.76 24.80 5.85
CA ARG A 187 2.85 24.20 4.52
C ARG A 187 1.52 24.20 3.75
N THR A 188 0.43 24.43 4.45
CA THR A 188 -0.90 24.72 3.91
C THR A 188 -1.09 26.23 3.79
#